data_0e4c92d62429a9915b5866eab6f39223
#
_entry.id   0e4c92d62429a9915b5866eab6f39223
#
_cell.length_a   1.000
_cell.length_b   1.000
_cell.length_c   1.000
_cell.angle_alpha   90.00
_cell.angle_beta   90.00
_cell.angle_gamma   90.00
#
_symmetry.space_group_name_H-M   'P 1'
#
loop_
_entity.id
_entity.type
_entity.pdbx_description
1 polymer ?
#
loop_
_entity_poly.entity_id
_entity_poly.type
_entity_poly.pdbx_seq_one_letter_code
_entity_poly.pdbx_strand_id
1 'polypeptide(L)' 'MEEHDNKKRTAVWLTPGVIRRMDGWLEEDNCKTRSEFIEKALRFYMGCLATEDTSEY' A
#
# COMPACT_ATOMS: atom_id res chain seq x y z
N MET A 1 -17.37 -12.19 0.84
CA MET A 1 -16.70 -11.80 0.16
C MET A 1 -16.89 -10.64 -0.50
N GLU A 2 -17.88 -10.25 -0.63
CA GLU A 2 -18.06 -9.11 -1.24
C GLU A 2 -17.65 -7.97 -0.49
N GLU A 3 -17.46 -8.06 0.77
CA GLU A 3 -17.10 -6.90 1.48
C GLU A 3 -15.80 -6.38 0.99
N HIS A 4 -14.98 -7.17 0.37
CA HIS A 4 -13.75 -6.61 -0.09
C HIS A 4 -14.00 -5.72 -1.27
N ASP A 5 -15.15 -5.71 -1.83
CA ASP A 5 -15.45 -4.79 -2.89
C ASP A 5 -15.84 -3.43 -2.37
N ASN A 6 -16.18 -3.33 -1.10
CA ASN A 6 -16.61 -2.06 -0.56
C ASN A 6 -15.42 -1.31 -0.04
N LYS A 7 -14.86 -0.45 -0.87
CA LYS A 7 -13.72 0.34 -0.45
C LYS A 7 -14.19 1.46 0.44
N LYS A 8 -13.52 1.63 1.55
CA LYS A 8 -13.84 2.70 2.44
C LYS A 8 -12.78 3.77 2.36
N ARG A 9 -13.22 5.01 2.49
CA ARG A 9 -12.30 6.11 2.42
C ARG A 9 -11.55 6.22 3.73
N THR A 10 -10.25 6.25 3.66
CA THR A 10 -9.41 6.35 4.85
C THR A 10 -8.35 7.40 4.59
N ALA A 11 -8.24 8.36 5.48
CA ALA A 11 -7.26 9.42 5.33
C ALA A 11 -5.96 9.01 6.00
N VAL A 12 -4.85 9.30 5.34
CA VAL A 12 -3.56 9.01 5.92
C VAL A 12 -2.71 10.27 5.84
N TRP A 13 -1.82 10.41 6.80
CA TRP A 13 -0.92 11.55 6.84
C TRP A 13 0.46 11.09 6.44
N LEU A 14 1.00 11.73 5.41
CA LEU A 14 2.32 11.36 4.92
C LEU A 14 3.19 12.61 4.87
N THR A 15 4.48 12.42 5.04
CA THR A 15 5.39 13.56 4.95
C THR A 15 5.53 13.96 3.49
N PRO A 16 5.83 15.22 3.24
CA PRO A 16 5.97 15.67 1.85
C PRO A 16 7.05 14.91 1.09
N GLY A 17 8.12 14.53 1.77
CA GLY A 17 9.17 13.79 1.11
C GLY A 17 8.70 12.44 0.63
N VAL A 18 7.90 11.76 1.46
CA VAL A 18 7.38 10.46 1.08
C VAL A 18 6.40 10.60 -0.07
N ILE A 19 5.58 11.65 -0.04
CA ILE A 19 4.63 11.86 -1.11
C ILE A 19 5.36 12.07 -2.44
N ARG A 20 6.43 12.85 -2.41
CA ARG A 20 7.19 13.12 -3.62
C ARG A 20 7.81 11.86 -4.18
N ARG A 21 8.35 11.02 -3.32
CA ARG A 21 8.93 9.78 -3.77
C ARG A 21 7.88 8.84 -4.31
N MET A 22 6.73 8.80 -3.66
CA MET A 22 5.65 7.95 -4.12
C MET A 22 5.21 8.36 -5.51
N ASP A 23 5.07 9.66 -5.74
CA ASP A 23 4.65 10.15 -7.04
C ASP A 23 5.63 9.72 -8.12
N GLY A 24 6.90 9.66 -7.78
CA GLY A 24 7.90 9.24 -8.73
C GLY A 24 7.80 7.77 -9.07
N TRP A 25 7.27 6.97 -8.14
CA TRP A 25 7.16 5.54 -8.37
C TRP A 25 5.85 5.10 -8.96
N LEU A 26 4.88 6.00 -9.06
CA LEU A 26 3.57 5.61 -9.55
C LEU A 26 3.64 5.03 -10.95
N GLU A 27 4.36 5.69 -11.83
CA GLU A 27 4.47 5.21 -13.18
C GLU A 27 5.28 3.92 -13.25
N GLU A 28 6.33 3.86 -12.47
CA GLU A 28 7.16 2.68 -12.48
C GLU A 28 6.37 1.46 -12.04
N ASP A 29 5.46 1.64 -11.12
CA ASP A 29 4.70 0.54 -10.58
C ASP A 29 3.37 0.36 -11.26
N ASN A 30 3.13 1.09 -12.34
CA ASN A 30 1.89 0.97 -13.09
C ASN A 30 0.68 1.28 -12.24
N CYS A 31 0.81 2.21 -11.33
CA CYS A 31 -0.31 2.61 -10.53
C CYS A 31 -0.90 3.88 -11.09
N LYS A 32 -2.20 3.98 -11.11
CA LYS A 32 -2.86 5.15 -11.66
C LYS A 32 -3.08 6.23 -10.63
N THR A 33 -3.22 5.85 -9.38
CA THR A 33 -3.46 6.82 -8.33
C THR A 33 -2.61 6.52 -7.14
N ARG A 34 -2.48 7.52 -6.26
CA ARG A 34 -1.75 7.32 -5.04
C ARG A 34 -2.39 6.25 -4.16
N SER A 35 -3.72 6.22 -4.18
CA SER A 35 -4.42 5.23 -3.38
C SER A 35 -4.06 3.82 -3.82
N GLU A 36 -3.94 3.62 -5.12
CA GLU A 36 -3.57 2.31 -5.63
C GLU A 36 -2.18 1.93 -5.16
N PHE A 37 -1.27 2.87 -5.23
CA PHE A 37 0.10 2.62 -4.81
C PHE A 37 0.17 2.30 -3.32
N ILE A 38 -0.56 3.05 -2.52
CA ILE A 38 -0.56 2.85 -1.09
C ILE A 38 -1.15 1.49 -0.75
N GLU A 39 -2.21 1.11 -1.41
CA GLU A 39 -2.81 -0.18 -1.14
C GLU A 39 -1.86 -1.31 -1.50
N LYS A 40 -1.17 -1.20 -2.62
CA LYS A 40 -0.20 -2.21 -3.00
C LYS A 40 0.92 -2.29 -1.98
N ALA A 41 1.41 -1.15 -1.55
CA ALA A 41 2.51 -1.12 -0.60
C ALA A 41 2.10 -1.75 0.72
N LEU A 42 0.89 -1.45 1.17
CA LEU A 42 0.42 -2.01 2.42
C LEU A 42 0.25 -3.51 2.33
N ARG A 43 -0.28 -3.98 1.22
CA ARG A 43 -0.43 -5.42 1.04
C ARG A 43 0.91 -6.12 1.05
N PHE A 44 1.88 -5.50 0.38
CA PHE A 44 3.20 -6.08 0.33
C PHE A 44 3.82 -6.13 1.72
N TYR A 45 3.71 -5.03 2.46
CA TYR A 45 4.32 -4.97 3.77
C TYR A 45 3.65 -5.92 4.75
N MET A 46 2.33 -5.98 4.70
CA MET A 46 1.61 -6.89 5.57
C MET A 46 1.92 -8.34 5.23
N GLY A 47 2.13 -8.60 3.96
CA GLY A 47 2.54 -9.94 3.56
C GLY A 47 3.90 -10.29 4.11
N CYS A 48 4.81 -9.33 4.13
CA CYS A 48 6.13 -9.57 4.69
C CYS A 48 6.05 -9.84 6.19
N LEU A 49 5.21 -9.08 6.88
CA LEU A 49 5.07 -9.28 8.30
C LEU A 49 4.50 -10.66 8.62
N ALA A 50 3.52 -11.06 7.83
CA ALA A 50 2.92 -12.38 8.05
C ALA A 50 3.94 -13.48 7.81
N THR A 51 4.77 -13.29 6.78
CA THR A 51 5.78 -14.28 6.49
C THR A 51 6.79 -14.36 7.61
N GLU A 52 7.17 -13.21 8.14
CA GLU A 52 8.11 -13.21 9.23
C GLU A 52 7.55 -13.91 10.44
N ASP A 53 6.29 -13.67 10.73
CA ASP A 53 5.67 -14.34 11.85
C ASP A 53 5.74 -15.83 11.65
N THR A 54 5.44 -16.28 10.45
CA THR A 54 5.44 -17.69 10.18
C THR A 54 6.84 -18.26 10.30
N SER A 55 7.81 -17.53 9.83
CA SER A 55 9.16 -18.08 9.82
C SER A 55 9.73 -18.22 11.21
N GLU A 56 9.12 -17.60 12.17
CA GLU A 56 9.64 -17.75 13.51
C GLU A 56 9.44 -19.14 14.03
N TYR A 57 8.55 -19.86 13.48
CA TYR A 57 8.29 -21.20 13.93
C TYR A 57 8.81 -22.22 12.96
#